data_94d54c530e75f2cfc877bb4ca1c1460e
#
_entry.id   94d54c530e75f2cfc877bb4ca1c1460e
#
_cell.length_a   1.000
_cell.length_b   1.000
_cell.length_c   1.000
_cell.angle_alpha   90.00
_cell.angle_beta   90.00
_cell.angle_gamma   90.00
#
_symmetry.space_group_name_H-M   'P 1'
#
loop_
_entity.id
_entity.type
_entity.pdbx_description
1 polymer ?
#
loop_
_entity_poly.entity_id
_entity_poly.type
_entity_poly.pdbx_seq_one_letter_code
_entity_poly.pdbx_strand_id
1 'polypeptide(L)'
;MMFMDDAVNATLKLMVAPSTNIKIRSSYNLSGMSFSPQEIFECIKLHLPNFTIKYEPDFRQKIAETWPSSINDACAERDWGWKAQFDISKMTSEILTKLPLYIN
;
A
#
# COMPACT_ATOMS: atom_id res chain seq x y z
N MET A 1 1.52 3.02 1.86
CA MET A 1 1.35 1.58 2.14
C MET A 1 0.94 0.84 0.87
N MET A 2 1.30 -0.42 0.74
CA MET A 2 1.02 -1.21 -0.45
C MET A 2 0.62 -2.62 -0.03
N PHE A 3 -0.47 -3.14 -0.62
CA PHE A 3 -0.86 -4.53 -0.41
C PHE A 3 0.18 -5.46 -1.06
N MET A 4 0.44 -6.60 -0.44
CA MET A 4 1.53 -7.49 -0.85
C MET A 4 1.39 -7.99 -2.29
N ASP A 5 0.16 -8.26 -2.72
CA ASP A 5 -0.08 -8.69 -4.10
C ASP A 5 0.34 -7.62 -5.11
N ASP A 6 0.14 -6.34 -4.78
CA ASP A 6 0.62 -5.24 -5.63
C ASP A 6 2.15 -5.20 -5.69
N ALA A 7 2.82 -5.43 -4.55
CA ALA A 7 4.28 -5.46 -4.51
C ALA A 7 4.84 -6.59 -5.38
N VAL A 8 4.23 -7.77 -5.30
CA VAL A 8 4.61 -8.93 -6.12
C VAL A 8 4.37 -8.64 -7.61
N ASN A 9 3.20 -8.09 -7.94
CA ASN A 9 2.86 -7.73 -9.32
C ASN A 9 3.81 -6.69 -9.89
N ALA A 10 4.21 -5.69 -9.09
CA ALA A 10 5.17 -4.68 -9.51
C ALA A 10 6.52 -5.33 -9.85
N THR A 11 6.99 -6.23 -9.01
CA THR A 11 8.24 -6.94 -9.24
C THR A 11 8.20 -7.75 -10.52
N LEU A 12 7.13 -8.53 -10.72
CA LEU A 12 6.96 -9.34 -11.92
C LEU A 12 6.87 -8.47 -13.18
N LYS A 13 6.13 -7.37 -13.10
CA LYS A 13 5.96 -6.46 -14.23
C LYS A 13 7.28 -5.82 -14.63
N LEU A 14 8.09 -5.43 -13.66
CA LEU A 14 9.41 -4.87 -13.92
C LEU A 14 10.35 -5.92 -14.55
N MET A 15 10.28 -7.16 -14.07
CA MET A 15 11.12 -8.25 -14.60
C MET A 15 10.84 -8.57 -16.06
N VAL A 16 9.60 -8.45 -16.49
CA VAL A 16 9.22 -8.75 -17.90
C VAL A 16 9.22 -7.51 -18.80
N ALA A 17 9.45 -6.31 -18.23
CA ALA A 17 9.50 -5.10 -19.03
C ALA A 17 10.71 -5.12 -19.98
N PRO A 18 10.56 -4.65 -21.24
CA PRO A 18 11.70 -4.53 -22.14
C PRO A 18 12.77 -3.61 -21.55
N SER A 19 14.04 -3.99 -21.68
CA SER A 19 15.14 -3.19 -21.11
C SER A 19 15.20 -1.77 -21.68
N THR A 20 14.70 -1.56 -22.89
CA THR A 20 14.60 -0.25 -23.50
C THR A 20 13.60 0.68 -22.82
N ASN A 21 12.61 0.12 -22.11
CA ASN A 21 11.63 0.89 -21.35
C ASN A 21 12.12 1.26 -19.94
N ILE A 22 13.13 0.59 -19.44
CA ILE A 22 13.70 0.87 -18.12
C ILE A 22 14.73 1.97 -18.27
N LYS A 23 14.32 3.21 -18.00
CA LYS A 23 15.16 4.39 -18.18
C LYS A 23 15.93 4.77 -16.94
N ILE A 24 15.47 4.35 -15.78
CA ILE A 24 16.11 4.62 -14.48
C ILE A 24 16.73 3.33 -13.97
N ARG A 25 18.06 3.32 -13.81
CA ARG A 25 18.81 2.12 -13.43
C ARG A 25 19.03 1.97 -11.94
N SER A 26 18.80 3.03 -11.15
CA SER A 26 19.00 2.98 -9.70
C SER A 26 17.81 2.35 -8.99
N SER A 27 16.62 2.89 -9.16
CA SER A 27 15.40 2.36 -8.54
C SER A 27 14.17 3.12 -9.05
N TYR A 28 13.00 2.48 -8.89
CA TYR A 28 11.72 3.12 -9.14
C TYR A 28 10.95 3.24 -7.83
N ASN A 29 10.33 4.40 -7.62
CA ASN A 29 9.37 4.57 -6.53
C ASN A 29 8.02 4.00 -6.95
N LEU A 30 7.37 3.29 -6.05
CA LEU A 30 6.06 2.71 -6.28
C LEU A 30 5.10 3.21 -5.21
N SER A 31 3.91 3.60 -5.63
CA SER A 31 2.84 4.00 -4.72
C SER A 31 1.72 2.98 -4.76
N GLY A 32 1.26 2.54 -3.61
CA GLY A 32 0.04 1.74 -3.48
C GLY A 32 -1.12 2.63 -3.06
N MET A 33 -1.14 3.02 -1.79
CA MET A 33 -2.17 3.87 -1.23
C MET A 33 -1.61 4.68 -0.07
N SER A 34 -2.24 5.81 0.21
CA SER A 34 -1.91 6.66 1.36
C SER A 34 -3.17 6.87 2.19
N PHE A 35 -3.06 6.66 3.51
CA PHE A 35 -4.20 6.84 4.39
C PHE A 35 -3.71 7.15 5.82
N SER A 36 -4.59 7.79 6.61
CA SER A 36 -4.36 8.00 8.03
C SER A 36 -4.93 6.83 8.84
N PRO A 37 -4.52 6.66 10.12
CA PRO A 37 -5.12 5.63 10.98
C PRO A 37 -6.64 5.75 11.10
N GLN A 38 -7.17 6.98 11.07
CA GLN A 38 -8.62 7.20 11.11
C GLN A 38 -9.30 6.66 9.85
N GLU A 39 -8.71 6.85 8.69
CA GLU A 39 -9.27 6.37 7.43
C GLU A 39 -9.35 4.84 7.41
N ILE A 40 -8.29 4.15 7.86
CA ILE A 40 -8.32 2.68 7.92
C ILE A 40 -9.30 2.19 8.97
N PHE A 41 -9.43 2.89 10.10
CA PHE A 41 -10.41 2.58 11.13
C PHE A 41 -11.83 2.63 10.58
N GLU A 42 -12.18 3.69 9.87
CA GLU A 42 -13.50 3.83 9.26
C GLU A 42 -13.77 2.74 8.24
N CYS A 43 -12.77 2.36 7.45
CA CYS A 43 -12.88 1.29 6.49
C CYS A 43 -13.12 -0.07 7.15
N ILE A 44 -12.40 -0.38 8.22
CA ILE A 44 -12.60 -1.61 8.98
C ILE A 44 -13.98 -1.63 9.64
N LYS A 45 -14.43 -0.49 10.13
CA LYS A 45 -15.73 -0.38 10.80
C LYS A 45 -16.90 -0.67 9.86
N LEU A 46 -16.75 -0.42 8.57
CA LEU A 46 -17.77 -0.80 7.58
C LEU A 46 -17.96 -2.32 7.51
N HIS A 47 -16.90 -3.09 7.77
CA HIS A 47 -16.94 -4.55 7.77
C HIS A 47 -17.22 -5.13 9.16
N LEU A 48 -16.75 -4.46 10.20
CA LEU A 48 -16.88 -4.88 11.60
C LEU A 48 -17.45 -3.71 12.42
N PRO A 49 -18.79 -3.55 12.49
CA PRO A 49 -19.41 -2.39 13.14
C PRO A 49 -19.03 -2.18 14.62
N ASN A 50 -18.65 -3.25 15.32
CA ASN A 50 -18.26 -3.19 16.72
C ASN A 50 -16.78 -2.89 16.92
N PHE A 51 -16.02 -2.69 15.86
CA PHE A 51 -14.60 -2.42 15.96
C PHE A 51 -14.36 -1.02 16.54
N THR A 52 -13.45 -0.96 17.51
CA THR A 52 -13.05 0.31 18.15
C THR A 52 -11.54 0.45 18.10
N ILE A 53 -11.06 1.69 18.17
CA ILE A 53 -9.64 1.99 18.10
C ILE A 53 -9.27 2.98 19.22
N LYS A 54 -8.05 2.82 19.75
CA LYS A 54 -7.49 3.74 20.73
C LYS A 54 -6.11 4.17 20.22
N TYR A 55 -5.83 5.47 20.33
CA TYR A 55 -4.54 6.01 19.94
C TYR A 55 -3.66 6.19 21.16
N GLU A 56 -2.46 5.62 21.13
CA GLU A 56 -1.45 5.79 22.17
C GLU A 56 -0.13 6.26 21.53
N PRO A 57 -0.03 7.54 21.14
CA PRO A 57 1.18 8.06 20.52
C PRO A 57 2.37 8.00 21.47
N ASP A 58 3.52 7.63 20.94
CA ASP A 58 4.79 7.66 21.68
C ASP A 58 5.86 8.36 20.81
N PHE A 59 7.15 8.19 21.13
CA PHE A 59 8.22 8.83 20.38
C PHE A 59 8.24 8.45 18.89
N ARG A 60 7.69 7.29 18.52
CA ARG A 60 7.61 6.84 17.12
C ARG A 60 6.70 7.72 16.29
N GLN A 61 5.73 8.38 16.91
CA GLN A 61 4.85 9.33 16.21
C GLN A 61 5.66 10.47 15.59
N LYS A 62 6.65 10.98 16.31
CA LYS A 62 7.51 12.04 15.79
C LYS A 62 8.33 11.59 14.59
N ILE A 63 8.79 10.34 14.61
CA ILE A 63 9.50 9.75 13.48
C ILE A 63 8.56 9.61 12.28
N ALA A 64 7.36 9.10 12.50
CA ALA A 64 6.37 8.91 11.44
C ALA A 64 5.95 10.24 10.80
N GLU A 65 5.88 11.31 11.56
CA GLU A 65 5.52 12.64 11.04
C GLU A 65 6.54 13.18 10.03
N THR A 66 7.76 12.67 10.04
CA THR A 66 8.78 13.06 9.05
C THR A 66 8.63 12.35 7.73
N TRP A 67 7.82 11.30 7.65
CA TRP A 67 7.61 10.54 6.43
C TRP A 67 6.72 11.31 5.45
N PRO A 68 6.94 11.14 4.14
CA PRO A 68 6.07 11.77 3.15
C PRO A 68 4.65 11.22 3.26
N SER A 69 3.66 12.09 3.01
CA SER A 69 2.26 11.70 3.03
C SER A 69 1.89 10.83 1.83
N SER A 70 2.62 10.95 0.74
CA SER A 70 2.43 10.13 -0.46
C SER A 70 3.76 9.96 -1.20
N ILE A 71 3.80 9.01 -2.12
CA ILE A 71 4.97 8.71 -2.95
C ILE A 71 4.61 8.96 -4.41
N ASN A 72 5.48 9.68 -5.12
CA ASN A 72 5.30 9.93 -6.55
C ASN A 72 5.91 8.77 -7.35
N ASP A 73 5.07 8.02 -8.05
CA ASP A 73 5.46 6.88 -8.87
C ASP A 73 5.29 7.14 -10.38
N ALA A 74 5.26 8.40 -10.77
CA ALA A 74 5.03 8.78 -12.17
C ALA A 74 6.05 8.14 -13.13
N CYS A 75 7.30 7.99 -12.71
CA CYS A 75 8.33 7.36 -13.55
C CYS A 75 8.02 5.90 -13.84
N ALA A 76 7.59 5.13 -12.85
CA ALA A 76 7.22 3.73 -13.03
C ALA A 76 5.99 3.58 -13.93
N GLU A 77 4.99 4.43 -13.73
CA GLU A 77 3.78 4.44 -14.56
C GLU A 77 4.12 4.74 -16.01
N ARG A 78 4.95 5.75 -16.24
CA ARG A 78 5.35 6.17 -17.59
C ARG A 78 6.24 5.14 -18.29
N ASP A 79 7.22 4.59 -17.58
CA ASP A 79 8.27 3.77 -18.20
C ASP A 79 7.82 2.32 -18.42
N TRP A 80 7.06 1.74 -17.50
CA TRP A 80 6.63 0.35 -17.60
C TRP A 80 5.18 0.10 -17.17
N GLY A 81 4.39 1.16 -17.10
CA GLY A 81 2.94 1.04 -16.94
C GLY A 81 2.49 0.57 -15.56
N TRP A 82 3.24 0.90 -14.51
CA TRP A 82 2.86 0.54 -13.16
C TRP A 82 1.54 1.19 -12.76
N LYS A 83 0.67 0.41 -12.13
CA LYS A 83 -0.56 0.92 -11.54
C LYS A 83 -0.98 -0.01 -10.41
N ALA A 84 -1.21 0.55 -9.23
CA ALA A 84 -1.70 -0.21 -8.09
C ALA A 84 -3.13 -0.69 -8.34
N GLN A 85 -3.41 -1.94 -7.97
CA GLN A 85 -4.74 -2.54 -8.14
C GLN A 85 -5.54 -2.57 -6.85
N PHE A 86 -4.91 -2.33 -5.71
CA PHE A 86 -5.56 -2.36 -4.40
C PHE A 86 -5.64 -0.98 -3.81
N ASP A 87 -6.86 -0.56 -3.44
CA ASP A 87 -7.10 0.62 -2.61
C ASP A 87 -7.34 0.20 -1.17
N ILE A 88 -7.66 1.16 -0.29
CA ILE A 88 -7.87 0.88 1.12
C ILE A 88 -9.06 -0.07 1.34
N SER A 89 -10.16 0.12 0.62
CA SER A 89 -11.34 -0.75 0.75
C SER A 89 -11.06 -2.17 0.31
N LYS A 90 -10.42 -2.33 -0.84
CA LYS A 90 -10.11 -3.64 -1.41
C LYS A 90 -9.10 -4.39 -0.54
N MET A 91 -8.07 -3.70 -0.06
CA MET A 91 -7.09 -4.27 0.85
C MET A 91 -7.73 -4.73 2.16
N THR A 92 -8.57 -3.89 2.76
CA THR A 92 -9.24 -4.21 4.02
C THR A 92 -10.14 -5.43 3.86
N SER A 93 -10.91 -5.50 2.79
CA SER A 93 -11.78 -6.63 2.49
C SER A 93 -10.96 -7.93 2.35
N GLU A 94 -9.87 -7.90 1.61
CA GLU A 94 -9.00 -9.08 1.41
C GLU A 94 -8.38 -9.56 2.71
N ILE A 95 -7.86 -8.65 3.52
CA ILE A 95 -7.21 -9.01 4.79
C ILE A 95 -8.22 -9.61 5.74
N LEU A 96 -9.40 -9.01 5.89
CA LEU A 96 -10.44 -9.51 6.80
C LEU A 96 -10.99 -10.85 6.35
N THR A 97 -11.02 -11.11 5.05
CA THR A 97 -11.47 -12.39 4.51
C THR A 97 -10.45 -13.50 4.76
N LYS A 98 -9.16 -13.19 4.61
CA LYS A 98 -8.09 -14.19 4.71
C LYS A 98 -7.51 -14.36 6.11
N LEU A 99 -7.66 -13.36 6.97
CA LEU A 99 -7.04 -13.36 8.30
C LEU A 99 -7.46 -14.57 9.16
N PRO A 100 -8.74 -14.99 9.19
CA PRO A 100 -9.13 -16.16 9.97
C PRO A 100 -8.44 -17.46 9.55
N LEU A 101 -7.93 -17.54 8.32
CA LEU A 101 -7.21 -18.71 7.84
C LEU A 101 -5.81 -18.84 8.46
N TYR A 102 -5.26 -17.73 8.97
CA TYR A 102 -3.91 -17.67 9.51
C TYR A 102 -3.86 -17.60 11.04
N ILE A 103 -4.97 -17.30 11.69
CA ILE A 103 -5.01 -17.05 13.14
C ILE A 103 -5.44 -18.29 13.95
N ASN A 104 -5.94 -19.30 13.32
CA ASN A 104 -6.37 -20.52 14.04
C ASN A 104 -5.21 -21.27 14.65
#